data_0d1bf3afbcdb050758db509938292e19
#
_entry.id   0d1bf3afbcdb050758db509938292e19
#
_cell.length_a   1.000
_cell.length_b   1.000
_cell.length_c   1.000
_cell.angle_alpha   90.00
_cell.angle_beta   90.00
_cell.angle_gamma   90.00
#
_symmetry.space_group_name_H-M   'P 1'
#
loop_
_entity.id
_entity.type
_entity.pdbx_description
1 polymer ?
#
loop_
_entity_poly.entity_id
_entity_poly.type
_entity_poly.pdbx_seq_one_letter_code
_entity_poly.pdbx_strand_id
1 'polypeptide(L)'
;MTRVLMIDENRTLTESVGMRCFEQGIAVRMADTFCEGVRHLLETPVSLILLSSAAVHLPGAELARLFDTVAPGVPVVVRVEAGQGMDEQVRFELHGFLAVREPFDVLDLVAKAERPARVVAPRPAAAAAAVEAACR
;
A
#
# COMPACT_ATOMS: atom_id res chain seq x y z
N MET A 1 -6.53 -9.52 -13.37
CA MET A 1 -5.41 -10.12 -12.63
C MET A 1 -5.17 -9.35 -11.34
N THR A 2 -5.18 -10.04 -10.24
CA THR A 2 -4.94 -9.40 -8.92
C THR A 2 -3.44 -9.17 -8.73
N ARG A 3 -3.08 -7.95 -8.37
CA ARG A 3 -1.69 -7.57 -8.14
C ARG A 3 -1.57 -6.78 -6.85
N VAL A 4 -0.63 -7.19 -6.00
CA VAL A 4 -0.34 -6.54 -4.72
C VAL A 4 0.99 -5.80 -4.83
N LEU A 5 1.01 -4.54 -4.42
CA LEU A 5 2.25 -3.81 -4.19
C LEU A 5 2.55 -3.81 -2.71
N MET A 6 3.72 -4.31 -2.35
CA MET A 6 4.18 -4.35 -0.95
C MET A 6 5.36 -3.43 -0.77
N ILE A 7 5.20 -2.42 0.08
CA ILE A 7 6.23 -1.45 0.42
C ILE A 7 6.66 -1.72 1.86
N ASP A 8 7.70 -2.51 2.02
CA ASP A 8 8.17 -2.96 3.33
C ASP A 8 9.62 -3.42 3.21
N GLU A 9 10.46 -3.00 4.13
CA GLU A 9 11.86 -3.42 4.17
C GLU A 9 12.08 -4.73 4.95
N ASN A 10 11.06 -5.26 5.60
CA ASN A 10 11.13 -6.54 6.31
C ASN A 10 11.11 -7.70 5.31
N ARG A 11 12.27 -8.22 4.96
CA ARG A 11 12.41 -9.26 3.93
C ARG A 11 11.74 -10.58 4.30
N THR A 12 11.82 -10.98 5.56
CA THR A 12 11.15 -12.21 6.02
C THR A 12 9.65 -12.14 5.78
N LEU A 13 9.04 -11.00 6.11
CA LEU A 13 7.62 -10.78 5.89
C LEU A 13 7.28 -10.70 4.40
N THR A 14 8.05 -9.94 3.62
CA THR A 14 7.78 -9.78 2.17
C THR A 14 7.91 -11.11 1.44
N GLU A 15 8.88 -11.93 1.78
CA GLU A 15 9.03 -13.26 1.19
C GLU A 15 7.87 -14.18 1.56
N SER A 16 7.44 -14.17 2.81
CA SER A 16 6.31 -14.96 3.29
C SER A 16 5.01 -14.56 2.57
N VAL A 17 4.75 -13.27 2.48
CA VAL A 17 3.57 -12.75 1.75
C VAL A 17 3.67 -13.08 0.27
N GLY A 18 4.84 -12.90 -0.33
CA GLY A 18 5.07 -13.21 -1.73
C GLY A 18 4.80 -14.68 -2.07
N MET A 19 5.28 -15.59 -1.25
CA MET A 19 5.03 -17.03 -1.43
C MET A 19 3.55 -17.37 -1.29
N ARG A 20 2.89 -16.80 -0.30
CA ARG A 20 1.46 -17.02 -0.07
C ARG A 20 0.62 -16.57 -1.27
N CYS A 21 0.95 -15.41 -1.82
CA CYS A 21 0.28 -14.88 -3.02
C CYS A 21 0.60 -15.71 -4.26
N PHE A 22 1.86 -16.10 -4.44
CA PHE A 22 2.29 -16.92 -5.57
C PHE A 22 1.51 -18.22 -5.65
N GLU A 23 1.30 -18.88 -4.52
CA GLU A 23 0.54 -20.15 -4.45
C GLU A 23 -0.91 -19.97 -4.93
N GLN A 24 -1.44 -18.77 -4.87
CA GLN A 24 -2.81 -18.44 -5.28
C GLN A 24 -2.88 -17.73 -6.64
N GLY A 25 -1.77 -17.64 -7.37
CA GLY A 25 -1.74 -16.99 -8.66
C GLY A 25 -1.84 -15.46 -8.60
N ILE A 26 -1.53 -14.87 -7.44
CA ILE A 26 -1.56 -13.42 -7.23
C ILE A 26 -0.16 -12.86 -7.45
N ALA A 27 -0.04 -11.88 -8.33
CA ALA A 27 1.23 -11.21 -8.58
C ALA A 27 1.56 -10.24 -7.43
N VAL A 28 2.82 -10.26 -6.99
CA VAL A 28 3.32 -9.35 -5.95
C VAL A 28 4.50 -8.55 -6.49
N ARG A 29 4.43 -7.25 -6.33
CA ARG A 29 5.55 -6.35 -6.55
C ARG A 29 6.05 -5.89 -5.19
N MET A 30 7.36 -5.99 -4.97
CA MET A 30 7.98 -5.60 -3.71
C MET A 30 8.83 -4.36 -3.91
N ALA A 31 8.78 -3.44 -2.93
CA ALA A 31 9.63 -2.26 -2.89
C ALA A 31 10.19 -2.11 -1.48
N ASP A 32 11.47 -1.81 -1.37
CA ASP A 32 12.13 -1.64 -0.07
C ASP A 32 11.87 -0.25 0.52
N THR A 33 11.63 0.73 -0.32
CA THR A 33 11.41 2.12 0.10
C THR A 33 10.07 2.65 -0.39
N PHE A 34 9.57 3.66 0.32
CA PHE A 34 8.32 4.32 -0.04
C PHE A 34 8.38 4.92 -1.46
N CYS A 35 9.46 5.63 -1.79
CA CYS A 35 9.60 6.26 -3.11
C CYS A 35 9.67 5.24 -4.25
N GLU A 36 10.37 4.15 -4.06
CA GLU A 36 10.39 3.06 -5.03
C GLU A 36 8.99 2.50 -5.25
N GLY A 37 8.26 2.26 -4.15
CA GLY A 37 6.90 1.73 -4.21
C GLY A 37 5.92 2.64 -4.95
N VAL A 38 5.89 3.93 -4.62
CA VAL A 38 4.96 4.85 -5.27
C VAL A 38 5.30 5.09 -6.74
N ARG A 39 6.58 4.99 -7.12
CA ARG A 39 6.97 5.04 -8.53
C ARG A 39 6.45 3.86 -9.33
N HIS A 40 6.37 2.68 -8.72
CA HIS A 40 5.76 1.52 -9.38
C HIS A 40 4.29 1.75 -9.74
N LEU A 41 3.57 2.55 -8.96
CA LEU A 41 2.17 2.88 -9.23
C LEU A 41 2.00 3.69 -10.52
N LEU A 42 3.02 4.42 -10.94
CA LEU A 42 3.00 5.16 -12.21
C LEU A 42 3.15 4.24 -13.42
N GLU A 43 3.74 3.08 -13.24
CA GLU A 43 4.06 2.15 -14.33
C GLU A 43 3.02 1.04 -14.47
N THR A 44 2.46 0.58 -13.34
CA THR A 44 1.65 -0.63 -13.32
C THR A 44 0.49 -0.46 -12.36
N PRO A 45 -0.76 -0.71 -12.79
CA PRO A 45 -1.90 -0.70 -11.89
C PRO A 45 -1.84 -1.85 -10.91
N VAL A 46 -2.27 -1.60 -9.68
CA VAL A 46 -2.33 -2.61 -8.61
C VAL A 46 -3.73 -2.68 -8.01
N SER A 47 -4.04 -3.81 -7.38
CA SER A 47 -5.33 -4.05 -6.75
C SER A 47 -5.33 -3.74 -5.26
N LEU A 48 -4.16 -3.81 -4.62
CA LEU A 48 -3.98 -3.61 -3.20
C LEU A 48 -2.58 -3.08 -2.93
N ILE A 49 -2.47 -2.13 -2.02
CA ILE A 49 -1.18 -1.63 -1.53
C ILE A 49 -1.05 -2.03 -0.06
N LEU A 50 0.02 -2.74 0.26
CA LEU A 50 0.38 -3.12 1.63
C LEU A 50 1.63 -2.34 2.01
N LEU A 51 1.49 -1.41 2.95
CA LEU A 51 2.51 -0.41 3.29
C LEU A 51 2.95 -0.55 4.74
N SER A 52 4.25 -0.64 4.96
CA SER A 52 4.80 -0.59 6.33
C SER A 52 4.69 0.82 6.91
N SER A 53 4.21 0.93 8.14
CA SER A 53 4.18 2.21 8.86
C SER A 53 5.57 2.82 9.03
N ALA A 54 6.60 1.97 9.14
CA ALA A 54 7.99 2.42 9.27
C ALA A 54 8.54 3.08 8.00
N ALA A 55 7.96 2.78 6.84
CA ALA A 55 8.38 3.35 5.57
C ALA A 55 7.75 4.74 5.31
N VAL A 56 6.77 5.14 6.10
CA VAL A 56 5.99 6.36 5.88
C VAL A 56 6.59 7.53 6.64
N HIS A 57 6.92 8.60 5.93
CA HIS A 57 7.43 9.84 6.50
C HIS A 57 6.49 11.03 6.30
N LEU A 58 5.34 10.82 5.66
CA LEU A 58 4.36 11.85 5.41
C LEU A 58 3.27 11.86 6.50
N PRO A 59 2.72 13.04 6.82
CA PRO A 59 1.50 13.10 7.62
C PRO A 59 0.36 12.32 6.97
N GLY A 60 -0.54 11.78 7.77
CA GLY A 60 -1.63 10.94 7.27
C GLY A 60 -2.48 11.59 6.19
N ALA A 61 -2.80 12.88 6.33
CA ALA A 61 -3.58 13.62 5.34
C ALA A 61 -2.85 13.74 3.99
N GLU A 62 -1.54 13.98 4.01
CA GLU A 62 -0.73 14.06 2.80
C GLU A 62 -0.58 12.71 2.13
N LEU A 63 -0.41 11.67 2.93
CA LEU A 63 -0.36 10.29 2.45
C LEU A 63 -1.66 9.90 1.75
N ALA A 64 -2.80 10.22 2.34
CA ALA A 64 -4.11 9.96 1.76
C ALA A 64 -4.27 10.67 0.41
N ARG A 65 -3.90 11.95 0.34
CA ARG A 65 -3.97 12.72 -0.92
C ARG A 65 -3.06 12.15 -2.00
N LEU A 66 -1.86 11.71 -1.61
CA LEU A 66 -0.92 11.09 -2.54
C LEU A 66 -1.53 9.84 -3.19
N PHE A 67 -2.06 8.93 -2.40
CA PHE A 67 -2.67 7.71 -2.93
C PHE A 67 -3.95 7.98 -3.72
N ASP A 68 -4.76 8.95 -3.32
CA ASP A 68 -5.94 9.36 -4.11
C ASP A 68 -5.54 9.88 -5.48
N THR A 69 -4.39 10.51 -5.60
CA THR A 69 -3.88 11.05 -6.86
C THR A 69 -3.20 9.98 -7.71
N VAL A 70 -2.41 9.11 -7.09
CA VAL A 70 -1.55 8.15 -7.80
C VAL A 70 -2.27 6.83 -8.06
N ALA A 71 -3.11 6.40 -7.14
CA ALA A 71 -3.81 5.12 -7.21
C ALA A 71 -5.26 5.27 -6.70
N PRO A 72 -6.09 6.08 -7.36
CA PRO A 72 -7.45 6.33 -6.89
C PRO A 72 -8.28 5.05 -6.84
N GLY A 73 -8.99 4.85 -5.74
CA GLY A 73 -9.84 3.68 -5.54
C GLY A 73 -9.11 2.41 -5.12
N VAL A 74 -7.78 2.41 -5.08
CA VAL A 74 -7.01 1.25 -4.64
C VAL A 74 -6.94 1.23 -3.12
N PRO A 75 -7.35 0.13 -2.46
CA PRO A 75 -7.23 0.02 -1.00
C PRO A 75 -5.78 0.04 -0.55
N VAL A 76 -5.52 0.80 0.50
CA VAL A 76 -4.20 0.87 1.14
C VAL A 76 -4.32 0.29 2.54
N VAL A 77 -3.54 -0.74 2.81
CA VAL A 77 -3.45 -1.38 4.11
C VAL A 77 -2.10 -1.02 4.72
N VAL A 78 -2.11 -0.47 5.92
CA VAL A 78 -0.89 -0.13 6.65
C VAL A 78 -0.59 -1.21 7.68
N ARG A 79 0.58 -1.81 7.57
CA ARG A 79 1.10 -2.73 8.59
C ARG A 79 1.77 -1.91 9.67
N VAL A 80 1.19 -1.89 10.85
CA VAL A 80 1.72 -1.17 12.00
C VAL A 80 2.81 -2.01 12.68
N GLU A 81 3.97 -1.43 12.89
CA GLU A 81 5.09 -2.10 13.55
C GLU A 81 4.74 -2.50 14.99
N ALA A 82 5.29 -3.61 15.45
CA ALA A 82 5.01 -4.19 16.77
C ALA A 82 5.29 -3.24 17.95
N GLY A 83 6.28 -2.35 17.78
CA GLY A 83 6.66 -1.38 18.81
C GLY A 83 5.79 -0.12 18.84
N GLN A 84 4.88 0.06 17.90
CA GLN A 84 4.03 1.25 17.81
C GLN A 84 2.70 1.03 18.54
N GLY A 85 2.24 2.08 19.22
CA GLY A 85 1.02 2.04 20.02
C GLY A 85 -0.25 2.23 19.20
N MET A 86 -1.37 2.27 19.93
CA MET A 86 -2.70 2.47 19.35
C MET A 86 -2.84 3.84 18.67
N ASP A 87 -2.12 4.85 19.13
CA ASP A 87 -2.15 6.19 18.54
C ASP A 87 -1.72 6.17 17.07
N GLU A 88 -0.70 5.39 16.76
CA GLU A 88 -0.21 5.24 15.38
C GLU A 88 -1.24 4.55 14.51
N GLN A 89 -1.86 3.51 15.02
CA GLN A 89 -2.93 2.80 14.31
C GLN A 89 -4.13 3.71 14.03
N VAL A 90 -4.60 4.43 15.04
CA VAL A 90 -5.73 5.35 14.92
C VAL A 90 -5.41 6.46 13.93
N ARG A 91 -4.19 6.96 13.92
CA ARG A 91 -3.75 8.00 12.98
C ARG A 91 -3.99 7.57 11.53
N PHE A 92 -3.63 6.35 11.17
CA PHE A 92 -3.88 5.84 9.82
C PHE A 92 -5.36 5.60 9.55
N GLU A 93 -6.07 5.02 10.50
CA GLU A 93 -7.50 4.73 10.34
C GLU A 93 -8.34 5.99 10.14
N LEU A 94 -7.98 7.10 10.80
CA LEU A 94 -8.66 8.39 10.64
C LEU A 94 -8.59 8.94 9.21
N HIS A 95 -7.61 8.52 8.43
CA HIS A 95 -7.44 8.95 7.05
C HIS A 95 -7.91 7.92 6.02
N GLY A 96 -8.66 6.91 6.48
CA GLY A 96 -9.28 5.93 5.60
C GLY A 96 -8.42 4.72 5.27
N PHE A 97 -7.27 4.55 5.90
CA PHE A 97 -6.44 3.37 5.72
C PHE A 97 -6.90 2.24 6.64
N LEU A 98 -6.81 1.02 6.16
CA LEU A 98 -6.96 -0.15 7.01
C LEU A 98 -5.62 -0.41 7.70
N ALA A 99 -5.61 -0.46 9.03
CA ALA A 99 -4.40 -0.77 9.79
C ALA A 99 -4.44 -2.22 10.27
N VAL A 100 -3.34 -2.94 10.07
CA VAL A 100 -3.20 -4.33 10.50
C VAL A 100 -1.90 -4.52 11.29
N ARG A 101 -1.87 -5.53 12.12
CA ARG A 101 -0.68 -5.95 12.87
C ARG A 101 -0.39 -7.41 12.56
N GLU A 102 0.85 -7.81 12.67
CA GLU A 102 1.20 -9.21 12.57
C GLU A 102 0.66 -10.00 13.77
N PRO A 103 0.20 -11.25 13.57
CA PRO A 103 0.06 -11.92 12.30
C PRO A 103 -1.20 -11.49 11.55
N PHE A 104 -1.13 -11.42 10.22
CA PHE A 104 -2.30 -11.19 9.37
C PHE A 104 -2.21 -12.13 8.16
N ASP A 105 -3.36 -12.42 7.52
CA ASP A 105 -3.40 -13.20 6.29
C ASP A 105 -3.62 -12.27 5.10
N VAL A 106 -2.62 -12.21 4.22
CA VAL A 106 -2.69 -11.37 3.01
C VAL A 106 -3.86 -11.76 2.10
N LEU A 107 -4.26 -13.03 2.09
CA LEU A 107 -5.38 -13.48 1.26
C LEU A 107 -6.71 -12.90 1.74
N ASP A 108 -6.89 -12.72 3.05
CA ASP A 108 -8.06 -12.03 3.58
C ASP A 108 -8.10 -10.56 3.15
N LEU A 109 -6.95 -9.89 3.12
CA LEU A 109 -6.83 -8.52 2.66
C LEU A 109 -7.16 -8.39 1.18
N VAL A 110 -6.64 -9.31 0.36
CA VAL A 110 -6.93 -9.38 -1.08
C VAL A 110 -8.42 -9.60 -1.32
N ALA A 111 -9.03 -10.51 -0.59
CA ALA A 111 -10.47 -10.79 -0.72
C ALA A 111 -11.33 -9.56 -0.42
N LYS A 112 -10.96 -8.78 0.60
CA LYS A 112 -11.64 -7.52 0.93
C LYS A 112 -11.43 -6.46 -0.16
N ALA A 113 -10.25 -6.43 -0.77
CA ALA A 113 -9.90 -5.47 -1.82
C ALA A 113 -10.60 -5.76 -3.15
N GLU A 114 -10.98 -7.00 -3.41
CA GLU A 114 -11.68 -7.41 -4.64
C GLU A 114 -13.15 -7.00 -4.68
N ARG A 115 -13.66 -6.38 -3.62
CA ARG A 115 -15.00 -5.78 -3.68
C ARG A 115 -14.99 -4.68 -4.74
N PRO A 116 -16.04 -4.61 -5.61
CA PRO A 116 -16.03 -3.63 -6.70
C PRO A 116 -15.95 -2.22 -6.15
N ALA A 117 -14.77 -1.63 -6.25
CA ALA A 117 -14.55 -0.22 -6.02
C ALA A 117 -14.65 0.48 -7.37
N ARG A 118 -15.17 1.70 -7.36
CA ARG A 118 -15.22 2.53 -8.55
C ARG A 118 -13.78 2.88 -8.95
N VAL A 119 -13.27 2.23 -9.99
CA VAL A 119 -11.93 2.51 -10.48
C VAL A 119 -11.97 3.79 -11.31
N VAL A 120 -11.30 4.82 -10.82
CA VAL A 120 -11.07 6.06 -11.57
C VAL A 120 -9.63 6.04 -12.02
N ALA A 121 -9.39 6.18 -13.32
CA ALA A 121 -8.04 6.24 -13.85
C ALA A 121 -7.32 7.49 -13.32
N PRO A 122 -6.07 7.39 -12.82
CA PRO A 122 -5.31 8.55 -12.39
C PRO A 122 -4.97 9.44 -13.57
N ARG A 123 -4.88 10.74 -13.33
CA ARG A 123 -4.36 11.70 -14.32
C ARG A 123 -2.83 11.55 -14.35
N PRO A 124 -2.21 11.12 -15.44
CA PRO A 124 -0.78 10.79 -15.44
C PRO A 124 0.14 11.94 -15.00
N ALA A 125 -0.14 13.15 -15.45
CA ALA A 125 0.67 14.32 -15.10
C ALA A 125 0.56 14.68 -13.61
N ALA A 126 -0.66 14.64 -13.05
CA ALA A 126 -0.89 14.90 -11.63
C ALA A 126 -0.25 13.81 -10.76
N ALA A 127 -0.36 12.55 -11.17
CA ALA A 127 0.23 11.43 -10.46
C ALA A 127 1.77 11.53 -10.43
N ALA A 128 2.40 11.80 -11.57
CA ALA A 128 3.86 11.97 -11.65
C ALA A 128 4.34 13.12 -10.76
N ALA A 129 3.66 14.26 -10.80
CA ALA A 129 4.00 15.43 -9.99
C ALA A 129 3.86 15.13 -8.49
N ALA A 130 2.81 14.41 -8.09
CA ALA A 130 2.58 14.03 -6.69
C ALA A 130 3.67 13.10 -6.18
N VAL A 131 4.09 12.11 -6.95
CA VAL A 131 5.18 11.21 -6.60
C VAL A 131 6.49 11.97 -6.46
N GLU A 132 6.81 12.85 -7.39
CA GLU A 132 8.03 13.65 -7.34
C GLU A 132 8.07 14.55 -6.11
N ALA A 133 6.97 15.20 -5.79
CA ALA A 133 6.86 16.04 -4.60
C ALA A 133 7.04 15.24 -3.31
N ALA A 134 6.46 14.05 -3.22
CA ALA A 134 6.55 13.19 -2.04
C ALA A 134 7.94 12.58 -1.85
N CYS A 135 8.71 12.45 -2.93
CA CYS A 135 10.02 11.80 -2.93
C CYS A 135 11.22 12.75 -2.95
N ARG A 136 10.99 14.03 -2.77
CA ARG A 136 12.07 15.04 -2.67
C ARG A 136 12.86 14.95 -1.38
#